data_6b600da6e134634c534a2d5b26e6283d
#
_entry.id   6b600da6e134634c534a2d5b26e6283d
#
_cell.length_a   1.000
_cell.length_b   1.000
_cell.length_c   1.000
_cell.angle_alpha   90.00
_cell.angle_beta   90.00
_cell.angle_gamma   90.00
#
_symmetry.space_group_name_H-M   'P 1'
#
loop_
_entity.id
_entity.type
_entity.pdbx_description
1 polymer ?
#
loop_
_entity_poly.entity_id
_entity_poly.type
_entity_poly.pdbx_seq_one_letter_code
_entity_poly.pdbx_strand_id
1 'polypeptide(L)'
;MTPLQLIPKSELDRVSTGVSDPGARLALLADMCRLNALVAVKRAGSGHLGSSFSAMDIVAFFLFEELNTAELGWEHPDRDVYFSSKGHDVPGLYAALYALGVIPLERFVRLRRFGGLDGHPDIGVPGIEANSGSLGMGVSKGRGIAWAKRHLGRDGRVVVLLGDGELQEGQNYEGLQAAAHEGLANLSVVVDRNELQSDKPTEEIVRLGDVEARLRAFGWDVASCDGHDTAALREAFGAFRNVIDRPQALIARTIKGRGVSFMEHPFALAEDGGTYRWHAGAPDDESFQRAFSELAERIAGRMGELGLGPLTLDPVDAEEPVAESLEGEPESGAGTRTAGARLKPGTVPVLPGARLQPGISLTARGPAVTDEYVVDAYGEELVELGRENEHLVVLDADLASDCRVRAFELAFPERFVECGIAEQDMVSTAAGIARQGLLPVVNSFASFLASRANEQIYNQASEGSKVIYALHYAGLIPAGPGKSHQSIRDVSLLAALPNMTIAQPANGDEARALLRWAVEEAEESVALRLAIGPSPRRIELAAEYRVDPGCGSVLRPGDDGILLAYGPVMLHEALTASELLSERGTGLAVVDMPWLNRFDDGWL
;
A
#
# COMPACT_ATOMS: atom_id res chain seq x y z
N MET A 1 -10.07 27.57 -29.27
CA MET A 1 -10.58 27.27 -27.92
C MET A 1 -10.20 28.42 -27.01
N THR A 2 -11.12 28.90 -26.18
CA THR A 2 -10.75 29.87 -25.13
C THR A 2 -9.76 29.20 -24.19
N PRO A 3 -8.64 29.83 -23.81
CA PRO A 3 -7.69 29.23 -22.87
C PRO A 3 -8.40 28.87 -21.56
N LEU A 4 -8.06 27.74 -20.99
CA LEU A 4 -8.56 27.36 -19.68
C LEU A 4 -8.06 28.39 -18.65
N GLN A 5 -8.85 28.64 -17.61
CA GLN A 5 -8.52 29.60 -16.57
C GLN A 5 -8.64 28.90 -15.20
N LEU A 6 -7.74 29.19 -14.29
CA LEU A 6 -7.78 28.70 -12.92
C LEU A 6 -7.67 29.85 -11.90
N ILE A 7 -8.00 29.55 -10.67
CA ILE A 7 -7.82 30.47 -9.54
C ILE A 7 -6.37 30.36 -9.07
N PRO A 8 -5.56 31.44 -9.18
CA PRO A 8 -4.18 31.40 -8.75
C PRO A 8 -4.04 31.35 -7.23
N LYS A 9 -2.89 30.88 -6.76
CA LYS A 9 -2.60 30.79 -5.31
C LYS A 9 -2.78 32.13 -4.59
N SER A 10 -2.43 33.25 -5.23
CA SER A 10 -2.61 34.59 -4.65
C SER A 10 -4.06 34.91 -4.28
N GLU A 11 -5.03 34.43 -5.06
CA GLU A 11 -6.46 34.60 -4.73
C GLU A 11 -6.88 33.69 -3.57
N LEU A 12 -6.37 32.46 -3.53
CA LEU A 12 -6.60 31.53 -2.41
C LEU A 12 -6.00 32.09 -1.12
N ASP A 13 -4.80 32.68 -1.16
CA ASP A 13 -4.16 33.35 -0.03
C ASP A 13 -4.96 34.58 0.42
N ARG A 14 -5.50 35.35 -0.54
CA ARG A 14 -6.34 36.52 -0.23
C ARG A 14 -7.60 36.14 0.53
N VAL A 15 -8.24 35.03 0.17
CA VAL A 15 -9.39 34.48 0.90
C VAL A 15 -8.98 33.94 2.25
N SER A 16 -7.91 33.15 2.30
CA SER A 16 -7.43 32.53 3.52
C SER A 16 -7.09 33.55 4.61
N THR A 17 -6.52 34.69 4.23
CA THR A 17 -6.12 35.75 5.15
C THR A 17 -7.15 36.87 5.33
N GLY A 18 -7.98 37.10 4.32
CA GLY A 18 -8.92 38.24 4.29
C GLY A 18 -10.29 37.93 4.89
N VAL A 19 -10.68 36.68 5.06
CA VAL A 19 -11.99 36.29 5.59
C VAL A 19 -11.85 35.85 7.06
N SER A 20 -12.42 36.61 7.96
CA SER A 20 -12.34 36.36 9.40
C SER A 20 -13.31 35.30 9.90
N ASP A 21 -14.48 35.17 9.28
CA ASP A 21 -15.44 34.09 9.60
C ASP A 21 -14.95 32.74 9.10
N PRO A 22 -14.68 31.76 9.97
CA PRO A 22 -14.11 30.49 9.56
C PRO A 22 -15.01 29.68 8.62
N GLY A 23 -16.34 29.73 8.85
CA GLY A 23 -17.30 28.99 8.01
C GLY A 23 -17.35 29.56 6.59
N ALA A 24 -17.47 30.89 6.45
CA ALA A 24 -17.46 31.56 5.15
C ALA A 24 -16.12 31.35 4.42
N ARG A 25 -15.01 31.40 5.14
CA ARG A 25 -13.66 31.16 4.60
C ARG A 25 -13.53 29.74 4.01
N LEU A 26 -13.89 28.71 4.79
CA LEU A 26 -13.79 27.33 4.37
C LEU A 26 -14.72 27.03 3.17
N ALA A 27 -15.96 27.51 3.22
CA ALA A 27 -16.92 27.32 2.14
C ALA A 27 -16.45 27.97 0.82
N LEU A 28 -15.80 29.13 0.89
CA LEU A 28 -15.25 29.80 -0.27
C LEU A 28 -14.00 29.09 -0.81
N LEU A 29 -13.08 28.67 0.07
CA LEU A 29 -11.91 27.88 -0.33
C LEU A 29 -12.29 26.54 -0.95
N ALA A 30 -13.32 25.86 -0.41
CA ALA A 30 -13.83 24.62 -0.98
C ALA A 30 -14.36 24.82 -2.41
N ASP A 31 -15.14 25.88 -2.67
CA ASP A 31 -15.62 26.17 -4.02
C ASP A 31 -14.49 26.56 -4.97
N MET A 32 -13.48 27.31 -4.50
CA MET A 32 -12.28 27.64 -5.28
C MET A 32 -11.48 26.38 -5.65
N CYS A 33 -11.33 25.44 -4.71
CA CYS A 33 -10.70 24.15 -4.98
C CYS A 33 -11.51 23.27 -5.95
N ARG A 34 -12.86 23.29 -5.87
CA ARG A 34 -13.73 22.61 -6.87
C ARG A 34 -13.50 23.16 -8.28
N LEU A 35 -13.41 24.48 -8.43
CA LEU A 35 -13.14 25.10 -9.74
C LEU A 35 -11.77 24.68 -10.27
N ASN A 36 -10.73 24.73 -9.44
CA ASN A 36 -9.39 24.33 -9.84
C ASN A 36 -9.32 22.82 -10.17
N ALA A 37 -9.99 21.97 -9.43
CA ALA A 37 -10.10 20.53 -9.75
C ALA A 37 -10.83 20.28 -11.07
N LEU A 38 -11.91 21.03 -11.36
CA LEU A 38 -12.63 21.00 -12.66
C LEU A 38 -11.68 21.32 -13.83
N VAL A 39 -10.89 22.38 -13.68
CA VAL A 39 -9.92 22.82 -14.71
C VAL A 39 -8.83 21.77 -14.91
N ALA A 40 -8.26 21.24 -13.82
CA ALA A 40 -7.23 20.20 -13.88
C ALA A 40 -7.73 18.94 -14.59
N VAL A 41 -8.95 18.47 -14.25
CA VAL A 41 -9.58 17.29 -14.89
C VAL A 41 -9.90 17.56 -16.36
N LYS A 42 -10.42 18.74 -16.70
CA LYS A 42 -10.68 19.12 -18.10
C LYS A 42 -9.39 19.10 -18.92
N ARG A 43 -8.32 19.69 -18.39
CA ARG A 43 -7.01 19.72 -19.04
C ARG A 43 -6.41 18.32 -19.20
N ALA A 44 -6.54 17.47 -18.18
CA ALA A 44 -6.08 16.08 -18.20
C ALA A 44 -6.84 15.21 -19.20
N GLY A 45 -8.08 15.59 -19.57
CA GLY A 45 -8.98 14.78 -20.39
C GLY A 45 -9.61 13.60 -19.63
N SER A 46 -9.30 13.43 -18.36
CA SER A 46 -9.86 12.39 -17.48
C SER A 46 -9.63 12.71 -16.00
N GLY A 47 -10.48 12.18 -15.13
CA GLY A 47 -10.42 12.35 -13.68
C GLY A 47 -11.74 12.02 -13.03
N HIS A 48 -11.86 12.28 -11.71
CA HIS A 48 -13.06 11.94 -10.94
C HIS A 48 -13.61 13.21 -10.25
N LEU A 49 -14.58 13.85 -10.88
CA LEU A 49 -15.16 15.09 -10.38
C LEU A 49 -16.21 14.85 -9.29
N GLY A 50 -17.14 13.92 -9.51
CA GLY A 50 -18.25 13.69 -8.57
C GLY A 50 -17.80 13.45 -7.14
N SER A 51 -16.78 12.62 -6.95
CA SER A 51 -16.22 12.29 -5.65
C SER A 51 -15.32 13.39 -5.08
N SER A 52 -14.54 14.08 -5.92
CA SER A 52 -13.76 15.27 -5.51
C SER A 52 -14.68 16.37 -4.98
N PHE A 53 -15.83 16.55 -5.62
CA PHE A 53 -16.78 17.60 -5.24
C PHE A 53 -17.57 17.26 -3.98
N SER A 54 -17.95 15.99 -3.77
CA SER A 54 -18.62 15.58 -2.52
C SER A 54 -17.72 15.79 -1.31
N ALA A 55 -16.45 15.39 -1.40
CA ALA A 55 -15.53 15.44 -0.28
C ALA A 55 -14.92 16.81 0.00
N MET A 56 -15.07 17.81 -0.89
CA MET A 56 -14.27 19.03 -0.83
C MET A 56 -14.47 19.86 0.44
N ASP A 57 -15.67 19.92 1.00
CA ASP A 57 -15.89 20.64 2.26
C ASP A 57 -15.21 19.94 3.45
N ILE A 58 -15.19 18.58 3.42
CA ILE A 58 -14.47 17.75 4.39
C ILE A 58 -12.96 17.97 4.26
N VAL A 59 -12.42 17.91 3.04
CA VAL A 59 -10.99 18.14 2.75
C VAL A 59 -10.59 19.55 3.19
N ALA A 60 -11.40 20.56 2.85
CA ALA A 60 -11.14 21.94 3.23
C ALA A 60 -11.14 22.10 4.76
N PHE A 61 -12.10 21.51 5.46
CA PHE A 61 -12.14 21.55 6.93
C PHE A 61 -10.87 20.97 7.53
N PHE A 62 -10.42 19.79 7.09
CA PHE A 62 -9.21 19.20 7.65
C PHE A 62 -7.96 19.99 7.29
N LEU A 63 -7.71 20.27 6.04
CA LEU A 63 -6.43 20.82 5.61
C LEU A 63 -6.25 22.32 5.92
N PHE A 64 -7.34 23.10 5.96
CA PHE A 64 -7.24 24.55 6.21
C PHE A 64 -7.58 24.97 7.64
N GLU A 65 -8.13 24.07 8.49
CA GLU A 65 -8.54 24.45 9.84
C GLU A 65 -8.19 23.41 10.91
N GLU A 66 -8.59 22.14 10.76
CA GLU A 66 -8.61 21.18 11.86
C GLU A 66 -7.25 20.57 12.18
N LEU A 67 -6.44 20.30 11.16
CA LEU A 67 -5.15 19.64 11.31
C LEU A 67 -4.04 20.63 11.69
N ASN A 68 -3.18 20.24 12.61
CA ASN A 68 -2.00 21.00 12.99
C ASN A 68 -0.84 20.91 11.97
N THR A 69 -1.00 20.14 10.90
CA THR A 69 0.06 19.89 9.91
C THR A 69 0.54 21.17 9.21
N ALA A 70 -0.39 22.11 8.93
CA ALA A 70 -0.02 23.40 8.34
C ALA A 70 0.80 24.28 9.30
N GLU A 71 0.60 24.14 10.60
CA GLU A 71 1.32 24.87 11.64
C GLU A 71 2.67 24.25 11.96
N LEU A 72 2.71 22.92 12.18
CA LEU A 72 3.92 22.19 12.56
C LEU A 72 4.86 21.91 11.38
N GLY A 73 4.30 21.79 10.18
CA GLY A 73 5.02 21.37 8.97
C GLY A 73 4.85 19.89 8.63
N TRP A 74 4.97 19.59 7.35
CA TRP A 74 4.70 18.25 6.78
C TRP A 74 5.67 17.16 7.22
N GLU A 75 6.85 17.53 7.74
CA GLU A 75 7.87 16.59 8.22
C GLU A 75 7.89 16.44 9.76
N HIS A 76 7.07 17.21 10.47
CA HIS A 76 7.07 17.17 11.93
C HIS A 76 6.47 15.85 12.45
N PRO A 77 7.14 15.12 13.38
CA PRO A 77 6.67 13.80 13.83
C PRO A 77 5.34 13.83 14.59
N ASP A 78 5.03 14.96 15.25
CA ASP A 78 3.80 15.13 16.05
C ASP A 78 2.64 15.77 15.27
N ARG A 79 2.81 15.97 13.95
CA ARG A 79 1.74 16.49 13.11
C ARG A 79 0.58 15.50 12.99
N ASP A 80 -0.60 16.02 12.76
CA ASP A 80 -1.72 15.21 12.34
C ASP A 80 -1.47 14.63 10.93
N VAL A 81 -2.04 13.47 10.67
CA VAL A 81 -1.94 12.79 9.39
C VAL A 81 -3.33 12.65 8.78
N TYR A 82 -3.49 13.10 7.55
CA TYR A 82 -4.73 12.94 6.78
C TYR A 82 -4.44 12.29 5.44
N PHE A 83 -5.25 11.30 5.07
CA PHE A 83 -5.23 10.77 3.70
C PHE A 83 -6.61 10.22 3.29
N SER A 84 -6.83 10.20 1.97
CA SER A 84 -8.04 9.63 1.38
C SER A 84 -7.79 8.18 0.96
N SER A 85 -8.51 7.25 1.57
CA SER A 85 -8.51 5.84 1.20
C SER A 85 -9.24 5.60 -0.13
N LYS A 86 -10.32 6.34 -0.38
CA LYS A 86 -11.08 6.24 -1.63
C LYS A 86 -10.31 6.69 -2.87
N GLY A 87 -9.21 7.41 -2.71
CA GLY A 87 -8.18 7.74 -3.70
C GLY A 87 -8.64 8.45 -4.99
N HIS A 88 -9.78 8.09 -5.53
CA HIS A 88 -10.31 8.69 -6.75
C HIS A 88 -10.80 10.15 -6.59
N ASP A 89 -10.88 10.67 -5.36
CA ASP A 89 -11.15 12.10 -5.08
C ASP A 89 -9.89 12.99 -5.15
N VAL A 90 -8.76 12.42 -5.54
CA VAL A 90 -7.45 13.09 -5.58
C VAL A 90 -7.41 14.41 -6.37
N PRO A 91 -8.17 14.65 -7.45
CA PRO A 91 -8.19 15.97 -8.08
C PRO A 91 -8.58 17.10 -7.11
N GLY A 92 -9.53 16.83 -6.21
CA GLY A 92 -9.90 17.76 -5.14
C GLY A 92 -8.80 17.93 -4.10
N LEU A 93 -8.21 16.82 -3.65
CA LEU A 93 -7.09 16.85 -2.69
C LEU A 93 -5.88 17.62 -3.26
N TYR A 94 -5.52 17.40 -4.53
CA TYR A 94 -4.44 18.15 -5.18
C TYR A 94 -4.75 19.64 -5.31
N ALA A 95 -6.01 20.01 -5.55
CA ALA A 95 -6.42 21.42 -5.57
C ALA A 95 -6.26 22.07 -4.18
N ALA A 96 -6.56 21.36 -3.10
CA ALA A 96 -6.34 21.84 -1.75
C ALA A 96 -4.83 21.93 -1.41
N LEU A 97 -4.02 20.95 -1.79
CA LEU A 97 -2.56 20.99 -1.60
C LEU A 97 -1.89 22.09 -2.43
N TYR A 98 -2.41 22.38 -3.65
CA TYR A 98 -2.00 23.56 -4.42
C TYR A 98 -2.36 24.85 -3.67
N ALA A 99 -3.56 24.95 -3.13
CA ALA A 99 -4.00 26.12 -2.36
C ALA A 99 -3.12 26.36 -1.12
N LEU A 100 -2.63 25.31 -0.47
CA LEU A 100 -1.67 25.38 0.63
C LEU A 100 -0.23 25.70 0.17
N GLY A 101 0.05 25.63 -1.15
CA GLY A 101 1.39 25.83 -1.69
C GLY A 101 2.32 24.62 -1.52
N VAL A 102 1.78 23.45 -1.20
CA VAL A 102 2.50 22.18 -1.10
C VAL A 102 2.82 21.63 -2.48
N ILE A 103 1.88 21.76 -3.42
CA ILE A 103 2.05 21.40 -4.83
C ILE A 103 2.21 22.68 -5.66
N PRO A 104 3.30 22.84 -6.43
CA PRO A 104 3.48 23.99 -7.30
C PRO A 104 2.56 23.93 -8.54
N LEU A 105 2.25 25.10 -9.12
CA LEU A 105 1.32 25.26 -10.25
C LEU A 105 1.70 24.37 -11.43
N GLU A 106 2.96 24.37 -11.82
CA GLU A 106 3.47 23.61 -12.95
C GLU A 106 3.26 22.10 -12.82
N ARG A 107 3.21 21.59 -11.59
CA ARG A 107 2.91 20.18 -11.31
C ARG A 107 1.39 19.96 -11.23
N PHE A 108 0.65 20.87 -10.61
CA PHE A 108 -0.81 20.80 -10.48
C PHE A 108 -1.53 20.73 -11.83
N VAL A 109 -1.12 21.57 -12.79
CA VAL A 109 -1.72 21.59 -14.12
C VAL A 109 -1.35 20.39 -15.00
N ARG A 110 -0.48 19.50 -14.53
CA ARG A 110 -0.05 18.28 -15.23
C ARG A 110 -0.65 17.01 -14.63
N LEU A 111 -1.91 17.09 -14.16
CA LEU A 111 -2.65 15.93 -13.69
C LEU A 111 -2.71 14.84 -14.77
N ARG A 112 -2.40 13.57 -14.41
CA ARG A 112 -2.37 12.41 -15.31
C ARG A 112 -1.44 12.57 -16.51
N ARG A 113 -0.33 13.30 -16.33
CA ARG A 113 0.73 13.46 -17.32
C ARG A 113 2.04 12.94 -16.76
N PHE A 114 2.88 12.40 -17.62
CA PHE A 114 4.21 11.94 -17.25
C PHE A 114 5.02 13.08 -16.61
N GLY A 115 5.63 12.81 -15.45
CA GLY A 115 6.33 13.82 -14.65
C GLY A 115 5.43 14.89 -14.00
N GLY A 116 4.11 14.67 -13.98
CA GLY A 116 3.13 15.52 -13.31
C GLY A 116 2.55 14.90 -12.05
N LEU A 117 1.22 14.85 -11.95
CA LEU A 117 0.49 14.25 -10.85
C LEU A 117 -0.24 12.98 -11.29
N ASP A 118 -0.22 11.95 -10.46
CA ASP A 118 -0.93 10.70 -10.71
C ASP A 118 -2.45 10.86 -10.61
N GLY A 119 -3.18 9.90 -11.17
CA GLY A 119 -4.64 9.89 -11.14
C GLY A 119 -5.26 9.39 -9.83
N HIS A 120 -4.41 8.88 -8.92
CA HIS A 120 -4.69 8.48 -7.55
C HIS A 120 -3.54 8.94 -6.66
N PRO A 121 -3.74 9.03 -5.33
CA PRO A 121 -2.68 9.43 -4.42
C PRO A 121 -1.43 8.54 -4.53
N ASP A 122 -0.29 9.17 -4.69
CA ASP A 122 1.03 8.54 -4.67
C ASP A 122 1.97 9.31 -3.75
N ILE A 123 2.69 8.61 -2.87
CA ILE A 123 3.58 9.20 -1.85
C ILE A 123 4.77 9.98 -2.45
N GLY A 124 5.06 9.84 -3.72
CA GLY A 124 6.01 10.69 -4.46
C GLY A 124 5.49 12.13 -4.68
N VAL A 125 4.24 12.42 -4.29
CA VAL A 125 3.66 13.75 -4.32
C VAL A 125 3.70 14.36 -2.91
N PRO A 126 4.30 15.54 -2.71
CA PRO A 126 4.32 16.20 -1.42
C PRO A 126 2.90 16.36 -0.82
N GLY A 127 2.75 16.04 0.45
CA GLY A 127 1.46 16.09 1.16
C GLY A 127 0.58 14.85 0.98
N ILE A 128 1.02 13.84 0.23
CA ILE A 128 0.36 12.54 0.17
C ILE A 128 1.01 11.56 1.15
N GLU A 129 0.20 10.96 2.01
CA GLU A 129 0.65 10.15 3.14
C GLU A 129 0.67 8.65 2.86
N ALA A 130 -0.15 8.19 1.92
CA ALA A 130 -0.26 6.78 1.55
C ALA A 130 -0.74 6.64 0.10
N ASN A 131 -0.27 5.60 -0.59
CA ASN A 131 -0.82 5.20 -1.88
C ASN A 131 -2.22 4.65 -1.66
N SER A 132 -3.16 5.12 -2.47
CA SER A 132 -4.54 4.66 -2.43
C SER A 132 -5.16 4.63 -3.84
N GLY A 133 -6.42 4.15 -3.94
CA GLY A 133 -7.07 3.93 -5.23
C GLY A 133 -7.52 2.48 -5.38
N SER A 134 -6.72 1.50 -4.90
CA SER A 134 -7.24 0.19 -4.53
C SER A 134 -7.92 0.33 -3.18
N LEU A 135 -9.24 0.08 -3.17
CA LEU A 135 -10.10 0.42 -2.05
C LEU A 135 -9.96 -0.55 -0.86
N GLY A 136 -10.30 -0.10 0.34
CA GLY A 136 -10.37 -0.92 1.55
C GLY A 136 -9.09 -0.99 2.38
N MET A 137 -7.97 -0.45 1.92
CA MET A 137 -6.68 -0.53 2.63
C MET A 137 -6.46 0.60 3.65
N GLY A 138 -7.21 1.69 3.54
CA GLY A 138 -6.90 2.91 4.28
C GLY A 138 -7.10 2.79 5.79
N VAL A 139 -8.13 2.07 6.25
CA VAL A 139 -8.34 1.85 7.70
C VAL A 139 -7.13 1.16 8.32
N SER A 140 -6.63 0.09 7.67
CA SER A 140 -5.48 -0.67 8.13
C SER A 140 -4.19 0.14 8.11
N LYS A 141 -3.94 0.93 7.04
CA LYS A 141 -2.78 1.85 7.00
C LYS A 141 -2.88 2.92 8.10
N GLY A 142 -4.06 3.52 8.25
CA GLY A 142 -4.32 4.48 9.33
C GLY A 142 -4.12 3.88 10.72
N ARG A 143 -4.56 2.64 10.93
CA ARG A 143 -4.29 1.86 12.15
C ARG A 143 -2.79 1.73 12.40
N GLY A 144 -2.02 1.35 11.38
CA GLY A 144 -0.57 1.20 11.50
C GLY A 144 0.13 2.52 11.87
N ILE A 145 -0.25 3.63 11.23
CA ILE A 145 0.30 4.96 11.55
C ILE A 145 -0.09 5.38 12.98
N ALA A 146 -1.36 5.20 13.37
CA ALA A 146 -1.86 5.56 14.70
C ALA A 146 -1.20 4.72 15.81
N TRP A 147 -1.04 3.42 15.56
CA TRP A 147 -0.33 2.52 16.46
C TRP A 147 1.13 2.94 16.64
N ALA A 148 1.82 3.22 15.54
CA ALA A 148 3.23 3.63 15.57
C ALA A 148 3.43 4.97 16.28
N LYS A 149 2.55 5.96 16.04
CA LYS A 149 2.59 7.23 16.78
C LYS A 149 2.45 7.01 18.29
N ARG A 150 1.46 6.22 18.70
CA ARG A 150 1.25 5.87 20.11
C ARG A 150 2.47 5.16 20.71
N HIS A 151 3.02 4.19 20.00
CA HIS A 151 4.20 3.42 20.42
C HIS A 151 5.43 4.33 20.61
N LEU A 152 5.64 5.26 19.69
CA LEU A 152 6.76 6.21 19.71
C LEU A 152 6.53 7.40 20.67
N GLY A 153 5.38 7.45 21.36
CA GLY A 153 5.03 8.59 22.22
C GLY A 153 4.87 9.90 21.45
N ARG A 154 4.49 9.85 20.18
CA ARG A 154 4.25 11.01 19.31
C ARG A 154 2.80 11.46 19.42
N ASP A 155 2.61 12.76 19.53
CA ASP A 155 1.29 13.37 19.39
C ASP A 155 0.81 13.32 17.93
N GLY A 156 -0.38 13.85 17.70
CA GLY A 156 -1.00 13.91 16.39
C GLY A 156 -1.98 12.77 16.12
N ARG A 157 -3.07 13.16 15.48
CA ARG A 157 -4.17 12.25 15.12
C ARG A 157 -3.99 11.75 13.70
N VAL A 158 -4.61 10.63 13.41
CA VAL A 158 -4.69 10.06 12.07
C VAL A 158 -6.14 10.10 11.61
N VAL A 159 -6.39 10.75 10.49
CA VAL A 159 -7.73 10.89 9.89
C VAL A 159 -7.73 10.23 8.52
N VAL A 160 -8.61 9.26 8.32
CA VAL A 160 -8.75 8.52 7.07
C VAL A 160 -10.12 8.81 6.45
N LEU A 161 -10.14 9.36 5.24
CA LEU A 161 -11.37 9.57 4.49
C LEU A 161 -11.70 8.32 3.67
N LEU A 162 -12.87 7.74 3.92
CA LEU A 162 -13.41 6.57 3.23
C LEU A 162 -14.56 6.98 2.29
N GLY A 163 -14.77 6.22 1.23
CA GLY A 163 -16.02 6.22 0.48
C GLY A 163 -17.03 5.26 1.10
N ASP A 164 -18.33 5.55 0.95
CA ASP A 164 -19.37 4.63 1.44
C ASP A 164 -19.39 3.31 0.66
N GLY A 165 -19.23 3.34 -0.67
CA GLY A 165 -19.08 2.13 -1.47
C GLY A 165 -17.83 1.31 -1.11
N GLU A 166 -16.78 1.97 -0.65
CA GLU A 166 -15.55 1.33 -0.18
C GLU A 166 -15.78 0.46 1.06
N LEU A 167 -16.82 0.73 1.86
CA LEU A 167 -17.19 -0.11 2.99
C LEU A 167 -17.71 -1.51 2.58
N GLN A 168 -17.82 -1.80 1.30
CA GLN A 168 -18.10 -3.17 0.80
C GLN A 168 -16.83 -4.04 0.77
N GLU A 169 -15.63 -3.43 0.82
CA GLU A 169 -14.38 -4.16 0.93
C GLU A 169 -14.21 -4.83 2.30
N GLY A 170 -13.90 -6.13 2.30
CA GLY A 170 -13.80 -6.94 3.51
C GLY A 170 -12.71 -6.50 4.46
N GLN A 171 -11.57 -6.05 3.92
CA GLN A 171 -10.42 -5.59 4.71
C GLN A 171 -10.75 -4.40 5.63
N ASN A 172 -11.70 -3.53 5.26
CA ASN A 172 -12.17 -2.47 6.16
C ASN A 172 -12.63 -3.04 7.51
N TYR A 173 -13.35 -4.16 7.49
CA TYR A 173 -13.88 -4.78 8.72
C TYR A 173 -12.79 -5.45 9.55
N GLU A 174 -11.75 -5.97 8.92
CA GLU A 174 -10.55 -6.45 9.60
C GLU A 174 -9.89 -5.29 10.38
N GLY A 175 -9.59 -4.18 9.69
CA GLY A 175 -8.94 -3.01 10.29
C GLY A 175 -9.81 -2.30 11.33
N LEU A 176 -11.13 -2.16 11.08
CA LEU A 176 -12.07 -1.55 12.04
C LEU A 176 -12.13 -2.34 13.35
N GLN A 177 -12.18 -3.66 13.28
CA GLN A 177 -12.23 -4.53 14.47
C GLN A 177 -10.92 -4.45 15.25
N ALA A 178 -9.78 -4.54 14.57
CA ALA A 178 -8.46 -4.51 15.19
C ALA A 178 -8.16 -3.15 15.83
N ALA A 179 -8.46 -2.04 15.17
CA ALA A 179 -8.27 -0.69 15.72
C ALA A 179 -9.08 -0.44 16.99
N ALA A 180 -10.33 -0.94 17.04
CA ALA A 180 -11.16 -0.86 18.24
C ALA A 180 -10.63 -1.74 19.38
N HIS A 181 -10.17 -2.95 19.07
CA HIS A 181 -9.55 -3.86 20.03
C HIS A 181 -8.31 -3.22 20.69
N GLU A 182 -7.50 -2.53 19.91
CA GLU A 182 -6.30 -1.82 20.39
C GLU A 182 -6.61 -0.50 21.11
N GLY A 183 -7.85 -0.01 21.07
CA GLY A 183 -8.25 1.25 21.68
C GLY A 183 -7.51 2.45 21.10
N LEU A 184 -7.38 2.55 19.77
CA LEU A 184 -6.62 3.62 19.10
C LEU A 184 -7.40 4.93 19.08
N ALA A 185 -7.42 5.65 20.19
CA ALA A 185 -8.13 6.92 20.35
C ALA A 185 -7.57 8.06 19.45
N ASN A 186 -6.39 7.90 18.90
CA ASN A 186 -5.79 8.83 17.94
C ASN A 186 -6.12 8.51 16.47
N LEU A 187 -7.00 7.53 16.20
CA LEU A 187 -7.47 7.19 14.87
C LEU A 187 -8.93 7.63 14.68
N SER A 188 -9.18 8.39 13.63
CA SER A 188 -10.53 8.75 13.18
C SER A 188 -10.75 8.32 11.74
N VAL A 189 -11.90 7.76 11.42
CA VAL A 189 -12.34 7.56 10.04
C VAL A 189 -13.50 8.49 9.73
N VAL A 190 -13.54 9.01 8.50
CA VAL A 190 -14.64 9.83 7.99
C VAL A 190 -15.21 9.13 6.77
N VAL A 191 -16.47 8.78 6.81
CA VAL A 191 -17.17 8.17 5.68
C VAL A 191 -17.85 9.28 4.87
N ASP A 192 -17.38 9.54 3.66
CA ASP A 192 -18.08 10.35 2.66
C ASP A 192 -19.33 9.60 2.19
N ARG A 193 -20.43 9.78 2.90
CA ARG A 193 -21.71 9.10 2.66
C ARG A 193 -22.52 9.87 1.63
N ASN A 194 -22.12 9.77 0.36
CA ASN A 194 -22.80 10.40 -0.76
C ASN A 194 -23.81 9.47 -1.46
N GLU A 195 -23.95 8.23 -1.00
CA GLU A 195 -24.91 7.22 -1.43
C GLU A 195 -24.79 6.76 -2.88
N LEU A 196 -23.70 7.11 -3.57
CA LEU A 196 -23.43 6.74 -4.96
C LEU A 196 -22.05 6.12 -5.14
N GLN A 197 -22.01 4.96 -5.78
CA GLN A 197 -20.78 4.35 -6.29
C GLN A 197 -20.41 4.93 -7.68
N SER A 198 -19.85 4.12 -8.56
CA SER A 198 -19.41 4.61 -9.88
C SER A 198 -20.56 5.22 -10.67
N ASP A 199 -21.66 4.50 -10.82
CA ASP A 199 -22.76 4.87 -11.70
C ASP A 199 -24.16 4.65 -11.09
N LYS A 200 -24.27 3.96 -9.93
CA LYS A 200 -25.54 3.62 -9.29
C LYS A 200 -25.52 3.88 -7.79
N PRO A 201 -26.72 3.99 -7.18
CA PRO A 201 -26.84 4.09 -5.73
C PRO A 201 -26.21 2.90 -5.00
N THR A 202 -25.46 3.19 -3.94
CA THR A 202 -24.76 2.19 -3.13
C THR A 202 -25.70 1.10 -2.61
N GLU A 203 -26.90 1.49 -2.18
CA GLU A 203 -27.91 0.56 -1.62
C GLU A 203 -28.58 -0.32 -2.70
N GLU A 204 -28.45 0.02 -3.98
CA GLU A 204 -28.93 -0.81 -5.09
C GLU A 204 -27.89 -1.84 -5.53
N ILE A 205 -26.61 -1.54 -5.36
CA ILE A 205 -25.52 -2.45 -5.74
C ILE A 205 -25.35 -3.53 -4.67
N VAL A 206 -24.93 -3.15 -3.47
CA VAL A 206 -24.89 -4.01 -2.28
C VAL A 206 -25.22 -3.16 -1.06
N ARG A 207 -26.29 -3.51 -0.37
CA ARG A 207 -26.79 -2.73 0.77
C ARG A 207 -25.80 -2.69 1.91
N LEU A 208 -25.45 -1.49 2.34
CA LEU A 208 -24.70 -1.26 3.58
C LEU A 208 -25.61 -1.29 4.82
N GLY A 209 -26.85 -0.87 4.67
CA GLY A 209 -27.79 -0.76 5.78
C GLY A 209 -27.38 0.33 6.79
N ASP A 210 -27.54 0.05 8.08
CA ASP A 210 -27.18 1.00 9.13
C ASP A 210 -25.68 0.97 9.40
N VAL A 211 -24.95 1.88 8.76
CA VAL A 211 -23.49 2.01 8.88
C VAL A 211 -23.09 2.47 10.30
N GLU A 212 -23.89 3.37 10.92
CA GLU A 212 -23.61 3.83 12.29
C GLU A 212 -23.69 2.68 13.30
N ALA A 213 -24.78 1.89 13.26
CA ALA A 213 -24.94 0.75 14.14
C ALA A 213 -23.83 -0.28 13.94
N ARG A 214 -23.39 -0.49 12.68
CA ARG A 214 -22.33 -1.41 12.33
C ARG A 214 -20.98 -0.99 12.94
N LEU A 215 -20.61 0.29 12.82
CA LEU A 215 -19.38 0.83 13.40
C LEU A 215 -19.41 0.82 14.93
N ARG A 216 -20.56 1.16 15.54
CA ARG A 216 -20.75 1.03 17.00
C ARG A 216 -20.60 -0.40 17.49
N ALA A 217 -21.06 -1.39 16.71
CA ALA A 217 -20.91 -2.80 17.05
C ALA A 217 -19.45 -3.27 17.06
N PHE A 218 -18.57 -2.63 16.29
CA PHE A 218 -17.12 -2.83 16.38
C PHE A 218 -16.47 -2.12 17.57
N GLY A 219 -17.18 -1.27 18.30
CA GLY A 219 -16.65 -0.57 19.47
C GLY A 219 -16.15 0.85 19.17
N TRP A 220 -16.46 1.41 18.00
CA TRP A 220 -16.11 2.79 17.64
C TRP A 220 -17.06 3.80 18.29
N ASP A 221 -16.53 4.97 18.64
CA ASP A 221 -17.37 6.13 18.91
C ASP A 221 -17.85 6.73 17.58
N VAL A 222 -19.17 6.92 17.43
CA VAL A 222 -19.75 7.22 16.10
C VAL A 222 -20.63 8.46 16.17
N ALA A 223 -20.32 9.43 15.33
CA ALA A 223 -21.13 10.62 15.07
C ALA A 223 -21.60 10.67 13.61
N SER A 224 -22.61 11.47 13.34
CA SER A 224 -23.13 11.71 12.00
C SER A 224 -23.50 13.19 11.85
N CYS A 225 -23.13 13.80 10.71
CA CYS A 225 -23.48 15.19 10.44
C CYS A 225 -23.64 15.42 8.92
N ASP A 226 -24.10 16.64 8.56
CA ASP A 226 -23.99 17.14 7.19
C ASP A 226 -22.51 17.43 6.90
N GLY A 227 -21.94 16.72 5.90
CA GLY A 227 -20.54 16.85 5.50
C GLY A 227 -20.25 18.15 4.73
N HIS A 228 -21.27 18.90 4.37
CA HIS A 228 -21.15 20.23 3.76
C HIS A 228 -21.27 21.39 4.77
N ASP A 229 -21.61 21.07 6.02
CA ASP A 229 -21.66 22.05 7.12
C ASP A 229 -20.36 21.99 7.96
N THR A 230 -19.47 22.96 7.73
CA THR A 230 -18.19 23.03 8.46
C THR A 230 -18.36 23.29 9.96
N ALA A 231 -19.47 23.88 10.40
CA ALA A 231 -19.77 24.04 11.82
C ALA A 231 -20.13 22.69 12.46
N ALA A 232 -20.92 21.86 11.77
CA ALA A 232 -21.27 20.52 12.22
C ALA A 232 -20.03 19.58 12.22
N LEU A 233 -19.14 19.70 11.23
CA LEU A 233 -17.84 19.00 11.23
C LEU A 233 -16.99 19.39 12.44
N ARG A 234 -16.88 20.67 12.73
CA ARG A 234 -16.14 21.21 13.90
C ARG A 234 -16.71 20.71 15.22
N GLU A 235 -18.03 20.69 15.36
CA GLU A 235 -18.70 20.17 16.56
C GLU A 235 -18.40 18.68 16.76
N ALA A 236 -18.53 17.87 15.71
CA ALA A 236 -18.25 16.44 15.77
C ALA A 236 -16.80 16.14 16.15
N PHE A 237 -15.82 16.79 15.50
CA PHE A 237 -14.40 16.59 15.82
C PHE A 237 -14.01 17.20 17.16
N GLY A 238 -14.67 18.26 17.58
CA GLY A 238 -14.55 18.80 18.94
C GLY A 238 -15.00 17.82 20.01
N ALA A 239 -16.08 17.07 19.77
CA ALA A 239 -16.53 16.00 20.65
C ALA A 239 -15.55 14.83 20.69
N PHE A 240 -15.01 14.43 19.54
CA PHE A 240 -14.05 13.31 19.43
C PHE A 240 -12.75 13.55 20.23
N ARG A 241 -12.33 14.79 20.44
CA ARG A 241 -11.17 15.11 21.29
C ARG A 241 -11.33 14.66 22.75
N ASN A 242 -12.54 14.41 23.21
CA ASN A 242 -12.83 13.92 24.56
C ASN A 242 -12.87 12.37 24.63
N VAL A 243 -12.77 11.67 23.50
CA VAL A 243 -12.74 10.21 23.43
C VAL A 243 -11.29 9.75 23.50
N ILE A 244 -10.91 9.08 24.58
CA ILE A 244 -9.51 8.73 24.90
C ILE A 244 -9.23 7.22 24.91
N ASP A 245 -10.24 6.41 24.70
CA ASP A 245 -10.16 4.95 24.91
C ASP A 245 -10.53 4.12 23.67
N ARG A 246 -10.99 4.76 22.59
CA ARG A 246 -11.43 4.06 21.38
C ARG A 246 -11.32 4.93 20.13
N PRO A 247 -11.25 4.34 18.92
CA PRO A 247 -11.25 5.10 17.69
C PRO A 247 -12.61 5.74 17.41
N GLN A 248 -12.64 6.75 16.54
CA GLN A 248 -13.82 7.53 16.22
C GLN A 248 -14.19 7.41 14.75
N ALA A 249 -15.48 7.42 14.45
CA ALA A 249 -16.01 7.39 13.10
C ALA A 249 -17.06 8.49 12.88
N LEU A 250 -16.87 9.29 11.84
CA LEU A 250 -17.82 10.29 11.40
C LEU A 250 -18.52 9.82 10.12
N ILE A 251 -19.83 9.73 10.12
CA ILE A 251 -20.63 9.58 8.91
C ILE A 251 -20.98 10.96 8.39
N ALA A 252 -20.20 11.46 7.45
CA ALA A 252 -20.42 12.76 6.81
C ALA A 252 -21.36 12.56 5.61
N ARG A 253 -22.62 12.99 5.76
CA ARG A 253 -23.60 12.94 4.66
C ARG A 253 -23.30 14.03 3.66
N THR A 254 -23.11 13.64 2.41
CA THR A 254 -22.68 14.54 1.33
C THR A 254 -23.51 14.32 0.07
N ILE A 255 -23.30 15.20 -0.89
CA ILE A 255 -23.94 15.14 -2.21
C ILE A 255 -22.84 14.93 -3.26
N LYS A 256 -22.89 13.79 -3.98
CA LYS A 256 -21.97 13.55 -5.09
C LYS A 256 -22.15 14.59 -6.19
N GLY A 257 -21.05 15.21 -6.64
CA GLY A 257 -21.10 16.31 -7.62
C GLY A 257 -21.43 17.69 -7.03
N ARG A 258 -21.36 17.84 -5.70
CA ARG A 258 -21.67 19.09 -4.97
C ARG A 258 -21.07 20.33 -5.60
N GLY A 259 -21.91 21.34 -5.78
CA GLY A 259 -21.49 22.65 -6.26
C GLY A 259 -21.70 22.88 -7.78
N VAL A 260 -22.12 21.86 -8.53
CA VAL A 260 -22.50 21.98 -9.93
C VAL A 260 -23.88 21.37 -10.11
N SER A 261 -24.88 22.20 -10.39
CA SER A 261 -26.29 21.86 -10.31
C SER A 261 -26.70 20.58 -11.05
N PHE A 262 -26.15 20.36 -12.24
CA PHE A 262 -26.46 19.20 -13.07
C PHE A 262 -25.56 17.97 -12.77
N MET A 263 -24.56 18.10 -11.90
CA MET A 263 -23.75 17.00 -11.42
C MET A 263 -24.20 16.49 -10.05
N GLU A 264 -25.02 17.27 -9.33
CA GLU A 264 -25.50 16.89 -8.00
C GLU A 264 -26.49 15.71 -8.05
N HIS A 265 -26.25 14.69 -7.21
CA HIS A 265 -27.21 13.65 -6.91
C HIS A 265 -28.28 14.19 -5.93
N PRO A 266 -29.61 13.89 -6.09
CA PRO A 266 -30.16 12.89 -7.01
C PRO A 266 -30.52 13.41 -8.40
N PHE A 267 -30.37 14.73 -8.65
CA PHE A 267 -30.79 15.33 -9.91
C PHE A 267 -30.09 14.69 -11.13
N ALA A 268 -28.76 14.54 -11.07
CA ALA A 268 -27.98 13.94 -12.15
C ALA A 268 -28.42 12.52 -12.52
N LEU A 269 -28.85 11.72 -11.54
CA LEU A 269 -29.39 10.37 -11.79
C LEU A 269 -30.72 10.41 -12.55
N ALA A 270 -31.59 11.36 -12.21
CA ALA A 270 -32.90 11.47 -12.84
C ALA A 270 -32.76 11.90 -14.32
N GLU A 271 -31.86 12.81 -14.61
CA GLU A 271 -31.58 13.28 -15.97
C GLU A 271 -30.95 12.20 -16.87
N ASP A 272 -30.06 11.37 -16.32
CA ASP A 272 -29.32 10.35 -17.05
C ASP A 272 -29.96 8.94 -16.99
N GLY A 273 -31.27 8.86 -16.70
CA GLY A 273 -32.02 7.61 -16.73
C GLY A 273 -31.62 6.59 -15.65
N GLY A 274 -31.16 7.06 -14.48
CA GLY A 274 -30.76 6.24 -13.34
C GLY A 274 -29.27 5.86 -13.32
N THR A 275 -28.47 6.45 -14.18
CA THR A 275 -27.01 6.23 -14.24
C THR A 275 -26.27 7.53 -13.97
N TYR A 276 -25.28 7.53 -13.07
CA TYR A 276 -24.50 8.71 -12.74
C TYR A 276 -23.24 8.79 -13.61
N ARG A 277 -23.22 9.72 -14.55
CA ARG A 277 -22.12 9.83 -15.54
C ARG A 277 -20.92 10.68 -15.11
N TRP A 278 -21.00 11.39 -13.98
CA TRP A 278 -19.96 12.34 -13.54
C TRP A 278 -18.95 11.72 -12.57
N HIS A 279 -18.95 10.40 -12.45
CA HIS A 279 -17.99 9.72 -11.59
C HIS A 279 -16.56 9.82 -12.13
N ALA A 280 -16.35 9.43 -13.38
CA ALA A 280 -15.05 9.42 -14.06
C ALA A 280 -15.14 10.08 -15.43
N GLY A 281 -13.97 10.47 -15.97
CA GLY A 281 -13.87 11.17 -17.25
C GLY A 281 -13.71 12.67 -17.07
N ALA A 282 -13.59 13.39 -18.19
CA ALA A 282 -13.64 14.85 -18.23
C ALA A 282 -14.96 15.29 -18.87
N PRO A 283 -15.57 16.40 -18.41
CA PRO A 283 -16.75 16.94 -19.06
C PRO A 283 -16.43 17.39 -20.49
N ASP A 284 -17.41 17.26 -21.39
CA ASP A 284 -17.33 17.89 -22.71
C ASP A 284 -17.21 19.42 -22.60
N ASP A 285 -17.04 20.13 -23.72
CA ASP A 285 -16.80 21.55 -23.68
C ASP A 285 -18.02 22.35 -23.17
N GLU A 286 -19.23 21.94 -23.50
CA GLU A 286 -20.47 22.59 -23.07
C GLU A 286 -20.68 22.39 -21.55
N SER A 287 -20.60 21.17 -21.10
CA SER A 287 -20.71 20.81 -19.66
C SER A 287 -19.62 21.49 -18.84
N PHE A 288 -18.39 21.54 -19.36
CA PHE A 288 -17.29 22.24 -18.70
C PHE A 288 -17.60 23.74 -18.54
N GLN A 289 -17.98 24.42 -19.62
CA GLN A 289 -18.27 25.87 -19.56
C GLN A 289 -19.43 26.18 -18.60
N ARG A 290 -20.46 25.35 -18.62
CA ARG A 290 -21.59 25.49 -17.70
C ARG A 290 -21.15 25.30 -16.22
N ALA A 291 -20.39 24.23 -15.91
CA ALA A 291 -19.89 23.98 -14.55
C ALA A 291 -18.93 25.09 -14.08
N PHE A 292 -18.04 25.54 -14.97
CA PHE A 292 -17.11 26.62 -14.70
C PHE A 292 -17.85 27.93 -14.36
N SER A 293 -18.85 28.31 -15.18
CA SER A 293 -19.65 29.51 -14.96
C SER A 293 -20.41 29.45 -13.63
N GLU A 294 -21.08 28.32 -13.31
CA GLU A 294 -21.79 28.15 -12.04
C GLU A 294 -20.87 28.32 -10.83
N LEU A 295 -19.67 27.72 -10.88
CA LEU A 295 -18.69 27.83 -9.81
C LEU A 295 -18.11 29.25 -9.71
N ALA A 296 -17.70 29.84 -10.83
CA ALA A 296 -17.10 31.18 -10.87
C ALA A 296 -18.08 32.26 -10.41
N GLU A 297 -19.34 32.22 -10.85
CA GLU A 297 -20.40 33.15 -10.43
C GLU A 297 -20.68 33.04 -8.92
N ARG A 298 -20.76 31.82 -8.37
CA ARG A 298 -20.96 31.60 -6.95
C ARG A 298 -19.78 32.11 -6.12
N ILE A 299 -18.54 31.84 -6.55
CA ILE A 299 -17.32 32.35 -5.90
C ILE A 299 -17.32 33.88 -5.92
N ALA A 300 -17.54 34.50 -7.09
CA ALA A 300 -17.55 35.94 -7.24
C ALA A 300 -18.66 36.60 -6.39
N GLY A 301 -19.85 36.00 -6.34
CA GLY A 301 -20.94 36.47 -5.47
C GLY A 301 -20.57 36.48 -4.00
N ARG A 302 -20.04 35.38 -3.49
CA ARG A 302 -19.57 35.26 -2.11
C ARG A 302 -18.42 36.22 -1.79
N MET A 303 -17.46 36.37 -2.71
CA MET A 303 -16.38 37.35 -2.53
C MET A 303 -16.92 38.78 -2.45
N GLY A 304 -17.94 39.12 -3.26
CA GLY A 304 -18.63 40.41 -3.20
C GLY A 304 -19.33 40.65 -1.86
N GLU A 305 -20.06 39.65 -1.33
CA GLU A 305 -20.72 39.70 -0.03
C GLU A 305 -19.71 39.89 1.11
N LEU A 306 -18.53 39.30 1.00
CA LEU A 306 -17.44 39.41 1.96
C LEU A 306 -16.54 40.63 1.75
N GLY A 307 -16.82 41.46 0.75
CA GLY A 307 -16.06 42.68 0.47
C GLY A 307 -14.65 42.46 -0.06
N LEU A 308 -14.36 41.30 -0.64
CA LEU A 308 -13.02 40.94 -1.13
C LEU A 308 -12.69 41.50 -2.53
N GLY A 309 -13.62 42.20 -3.18
CA GLY A 309 -13.43 42.66 -4.58
C GLY A 309 -13.55 41.49 -5.60
N PRO A 310 -13.29 41.76 -6.88
CA PRO A 310 -13.51 40.79 -7.97
C PRO A 310 -12.56 39.62 -7.90
N LEU A 311 -13.03 38.47 -8.40
CA LEU A 311 -12.22 37.27 -8.59
C LEU A 311 -11.24 37.46 -9.73
N THR A 312 -9.98 37.12 -9.53
CA THR A 312 -8.94 37.06 -10.58
C THR A 312 -8.71 35.62 -11.01
N LEU A 313 -8.59 35.40 -12.31
CA LEU A 313 -8.31 34.12 -12.90
C LEU A 313 -7.07 34.21 -13.78
N ASP A 314 -6.18 33.22 -13.69
CA ASP A 314 -5.01 33.13 -14.55
C ASP A 314 -5.24 32.14 -15.70
N PRO A 315 -4.78 32.44 -16.92
CA PRO A 315 -4.84 31.49 -18.01
C PRO A 315 -3.91 30.32 -17.77
N VAL A 316 -4.38 29.13 -18.13
CA VAL A 316 -3.55 27.93 -18.22
C VAL A 316 -3.22 27.75 -19.68
N ASP A 317 -1.93 27.81 -20.03
CA ASP A 317 -1.48 27.61 -21.40
C ASP A 317 -1.91 26.24 -21.91
N ALA A 318 -2.36 26.22 -23.18
CA ALA A 318 -2.54 24.94 -23.86
C ALA A 318 -1.17 24.23 -23.86
N GLU A 319 -1.12 22.99 -23.46
CA GLU A 319 0.11 22.18 -23.60
C GLU A 319 0.52 22.24 -25.07
N GLU A 320 1.74 22.72 -25.38
CA GLU A 320 2.39 22.29 -26.58
C GLU A 320 2.46 20.76 -26.52
N PRO A 321 2.05 20.06 -27.62
CA PRO A 321 2.25 18.64 -27.67
C PRO A 321 3.72 18.40 -27.34
N VAL A 322 4.01 17.69 -26.26
CA VAL A 322 5.35 17.22 -25.99
C VAL A 322 5.71 16.37 -27.19
N ALA A 323 6.51 16.95 -28.10
CA ALA A 323 7.18 16.15 -29.10
C ALA A 323 7.89 15.07 -28.28
N GLU A 324 7.55 13.80 -28.51
CA GLU A 324 8.29 12.68 -27.96
C GLU A 324 9.74 12.77 -28.45
N SER A 325 10.51 13.60 -27.79
CA SER A 325 11.97 13.48 -27.85
C SER A 325 12.35 12.34 -26.93
N LEU A 326 12.13 11.11 -27.42
CA LEU A 326 12.88 9.93 -27.01
C LEU A 326 14.34 10.04 -27.47
N GLU A 327 14.92 11.24 -27.42
CA GLU A 327 16.34 11.48 -27.57
C GLU A 327 16.96 11.79 -26.20
N GLY A 328 16.86 10.83 -25.29
CA GLY A 328 17.85 10.58 -24.28
C GLY A 328 18.81 9.57 -24.89
N GLU A 329 20.00 10.01 -25.29
CA GLU A 329 21.09 9.09 -25.60
C GLU A 329 21.25 8.11 -24.43
N PRO A 330 21.21 6.78 -24.66
CA PRO A 330 21.57 5.84 -23.60
C PRO A 330 23.05 6.03 -23.34
N GLU A 331 23.41 6.39 -22.11
CA GLU A 331 24.79 6.26 -21.64
C GLU A 331 25.26 4.86 -22.02
N SER A 332 26.37 4.84 -22.74
CA SER A 332 27.04 3.66 -23.28
C SER A 332 27.47 2.72 -22.15
N GLY A 333 26.70 1.66 -21.95
CA GLY A 333 27.00 0.65 -20.93
C GLY A 333 26.04 -0.52 -20.89
N ALA A 334 25.46 -0.92 -22.04
CA ALA A 334 24.72 -2.18 -22.10
C ALA A 334 25.03 -2.88 -23.42
N GLY A 335 25.60 -4.04 -23.29
CA GLY A 335 25.88 -4.94 -24.41
C GLY A 335 24.61 -5.20 -25.25
N THR A 336 24.84 -5.26 -26.55
CA THR A 336 23.89 -5.59 -27.60
C THR A 336 23.00 -6.78 -27.19
N ARG A 337 21.74 -6.50 -26.85
CA ARG A 337 20.70 -7.54 -26.85
C ARG A 337 20.46 -7.96 -28.29
N THR A 338 21.01 -9.08 -28.70
CA THR A 338 20.60 -9.79 -29.90
C THR A 338 19.13 -10.19 -29.73
N ALA A 339 18.30 -9.78 -30.70
CA ALA A 339 16.89 -10.10 -30.78
C ALA A 339 16.65 -11.58 -30.49
N GLY A 340 15.79 -11.86 -29.53
CA GLY A 340 15.47 -13.19 -29.08
C GLY A 340 15.03 -14.07 -30.22
N ALA A 341 15.76 -15.15 -30.42
CA ALA A 341 15.29 -16.29 -31.20
C ALA A 341 14.00 -16.79 -30.54
N ARG A 342 12.88 -16.71 -31.25
CA ARG A 342 11.66 -17.44 -30.89
C ARG A 342 12.06 -18.91 -30.79
N LEU A 343 12.12 -19.44 -29.58
CA LEU A 343 12.13 -20.85 -29.32
C LEU A 343 10.83 -21.40 -29.94
N LYS A 344 10.94 -22.04 -31.10
CA LYS A 344 9.88 -22.95 -31.55
C LYS A 344 9.69 -23.98 -30.44
N PRO A 345 8.47 -24.44 -30.14
CA PRO A 345 8.28 -25.54 -29.22
C PRO A 345 8.99 -26.75 -29.83
N GLY A 346 10.25 -26.91 -29.48
CA GLY A 346 11.03 -28.11 -29.75
C GLY A 346 10.52 -29.16 -28.78
N THR A 347 9.99 -30.23 -29.29
CA THR A 347 9.82 -31.47 -28.54
C THR A 347 11.14 -31.75 -27.83
N VAL A 348 11.12 -31.61 -26.50
CA VAL A 348 12.18 -32.17 -25.65
C VAL A 348 12.29 -33.63 -26.03
N PRO A 349 13.46 -34.16 -26.41
CA PRO A 349 13.59 -35.57 -26.66
C PRO A 349 13.25 -36.30 -25.36
N VAL A 350 12.09 -36.90 -25.29
CA VAL A 350 11.79 -37.89 -24.26
C VAL A 350 12.75 -39.03 -24.52
N LEU A 351 13.75 -39.20 -23.66
CA LEU A 351 14.60 -40.39 -23.69
C LEU A 351 13.70 -41.61 -23.62
N PRO A 352 13.72 -42.51 -24.63
CA PRO A 352 12.87 -43.68 -24.61
C PRO A 352 13.36 -44.61 -23.49
N GLY A 353 12.57 -44.75 -22.43
CA GLY A 353 12.86 -45.73 -21.39
C GLY A 353 12.54 -45.33 -19.94
N ALA A 354 12.28 -44.10 -19.63
CA ALA A 354 11.86 -43.72 -18.28
C ALA A 354 10.34 -43.96 -18.10
N ARG A 355 9.91 -45.22 -18.07
CA ARG A 355 8.65 -45.58 -17.42
C ARG A 355 8.89 -45.50 -15.93
N LEU A 356 8.26 -44.54 -15.28
CA LEU A 356 8.04 -44.59 -13.83
C LEU A 356 7.35 -45.92 -13.54
N GLN A 357 8.05 -46.85 -12.93
CA GLN A 357 7.44 -48.10 -12.46
C GLN A 357 6.43 -47.75 -11.38
N PRO A 358 5.16 -48.13 -11.49
CA PRO A 358 4.23 -48.01 -10.39
C PRO A 358 4.65 -49.05 -9.33
N GLY A 359 5.18 -48.57 -8.23
CA GLY A 359 5.55 -49.45 -7.11
C GLY A 359 6.80 -49.07 -6.31
N ILE A 360 7.38 -47.88 -6.49
CA ILE A 360 8.34 -47.39 -5.52
C ILE A 360 7.52 -46.96 -4.31
N SER A 361 7.39 -47.85 -3.33
CA SER A 361 7.00 -47.51 -2.00
C SER A 361 8.00 -46.46 -1.49
N LEU A 362 7.54 -45.26 -1.20
CA LEU A 362 8.29 -44.18 -0.51
C LEU A 362 8.58 -44.54 0.96
N THR A 363 8.72 -45.82 1.29
CA THR A 363 9.28 -46.32 2.55
C THR A 363 10.78 -46.60 2.42
N ALA A 364 11.49 -45.94 1.51
CA ALA A 364 12.93 -45.81 1.65
C ALA A 364 13.18 -45.07 2.95
N ARG A 365 13.77 -45.75 3.91
CA ARG A 365 14.35 -45.11 5.11
C ARG A 365 15.36 -44.10 4.57
N GLY A 366 14.92 -42.84 4.46
CA GLY A 366 15.82 -41.71 4.18
C GLY A 366 16.89 -41.64 5.26
N PRO A 367 18.01 -40.98 5.02
CA PRO A 367 18.99 -40.70 6.06
C PRO A 367 18.28 -40.09 7.27
N ALA A 368 18.78 -40.31 8.44
CA ALA A 368 18.18 -39.82 9.68
C ALA A 368 17.92 -38.32 9.52
N VAL A 369 16.66 -37.93 9.60
CA VAL A 369 16.26 -36.53 9.60
C VAL A 369 16.99 -35.83 10.74
N THR A 370 17.57 -34.66 10.49
CA THR A 370 18.26 -33.90 11.52
C THR A 370 17.24 -33.30 12.50
N ASP A 371 17.70 -32.88 13.67
CA ASP A 371 16.89 -32.11 14.62
C ASP A 371 16.92 -30.59 14.31
N GLU A 372 17.41 -30.20 13.12
CA GLU A 372 17.56 -28.82 12.74
C GLU A 372 16.29 -28.33 12.01
N TYR A 373 15.75 -27.23 12.54
CA TYR A 373 14.62 -26.52 11.96
C TYR A 373 15.02 -25.06 11.65
N VAL A 374 14.97 -24.69 10.39
CA VAL A 374 15.31 -23.33 9.93
C VAL A 374 14.46 -22.27 10.64
N VAL A 375 13.20 -22.60 10.90
CA VAL A 375 12.25 -21.69 11.58
C VAL A 375 12.60 -21.44 13.04
N ASP A 376 13.23 -22.40 13.73
CA ASP A 376 13.65 -22.22 15.12
C ASP A 376 14.82 -21.22 15.19
N ALA A 377 15.79 -21.36 14.28
CA ALA A 377 16.91 -20.43 14.15
C ALA A 377 16.43 -19.01 13.80
N TYR A 378 15.42 -18.87 12.93
CA TYR A 378 14.78 -17.61 12.63
C TYR A 378 14.17 -16.97 13.88
N GLY A 379 13.36 -17.72 14.64
CA GLY A 379 12.69 -17.21 15.83
C GLY A 379 13.66 -16.77 16.93
N GLU A 380 14.76 -17.53 17.14
CA GLU A 380 15.82 -17.16 18.08
C GLU A 380 16.54 -15.89 17.66
N GLU A 381 16.95 -15.78 16.39
CA GLU A 381 17.63 -14.59 15.85
C GLU A 381 16.74 -13.35 15.90
N LEU A 382 15.44 -13.52 15.66
CA LEU A 382 14.48 -12.41 15.73
C LEU A 382 14.43 -11.79 17.14
N VAL A 383 14.57 -12.61 18.19
CA VAL A 383 14.66 -12.14 19.59
C VAL A 383 15.98 -11.40 19.84
N GLU A 384 17.10 -11.89 19.32
CA GLU A 384 18.39 -11.20 19.46
C GLU A 384 18.37 -9.84 18.74
N LEU A 385 17.88 -9.80 17.50
CA LEU A 385 17.69 -8.55 16.75
C LEU A 385 16.73 -7.59 17.46
N GLY A 386 15.70 -8.11 18.13
CA GLY A 386 14.80 -7.31 18.95
C GLY A 386 15.47 -6.64 20.15
N ARG A 387 16.56 -7.22 20.69
CA ARG A 387 17.38 -6.60 21.76
C ARG A 387 18.29 -5.51 21.22
N GLU A 388 18.78 -5.68 19.99
CA GLU A 388 19.74 -4.80 19.34
C GLU A 388 19.08 -3.62 18.63
N ASN A 389 17.83 -3.80 18.15
CA ASN A 389 17.10 -2.81 17.37
C ASN A 389 15.72 -2.53 17.98
N GLU A 390 15.56 -1.38 18.61
CA GLU A 390 14.30 -0.94 19.24
C GLU A 390 13.20 -0.55 18.23
N HIS A 391 13.58 -0.31 16.97
CA HIS A 391 12.61 -0.01 15.89
C HIS A 391 11.97 -1.26 15.29
N LEU A 392 12.44 -2.46 15.64
CA LEU A 392 11.91 -3.72 15.12
C LEU A 392 10.55 -4.02 15.75
N VAL A 393 9.52 -4.18 14.93
CA VAL A 393 8.14 -4.51 15.31
C VAL A 393 7.72 -5.79 14.61
N VAL A 394 7.17 -6.74 15.35
CA VAL A 394 6.73 -8.03 14.79
C VAL A 394 5.21 -8.07 14.74
N LEU A 395 4.68 -8.44 13.56
CA LEU A 395 3.25 -8.64 13.35
C LEU A 395 2.97 -10.11 13.06
N ASP A 396 1.87 -10.61 13.62
CA ASP A 396 1.40 -11.99 13.44
C ASP A 396 -0.11 -12.04 13.18
N ALA A 397 -0.56 -13.12 12.57
CA ALA A 397 -1.98 -13.36 12.26
C ALA A 397 -2.44 -14.70 12.84
N ASP A 398 -2.49 -14.78 14.19
CA ASP A 398 -2.90 -15.96 14.97
C ASP A 398 -2.04 -17.22 14.72
N LEU A 399 -0.76 -17.03 14.39
CA LEU A 399 0.19 -18.11 14.07
C LEU A 399 1.51 -18.03 14.88
N ALA A 400 1.55 -17.26 15.95
CA ALA A 400 2.79 -16.95 16.69
C ALA A 400 3.61 -18.18 17.11
N SER A 401 2.95 -19.29 17.44
CA SER A 401 3.62 -20.54 17.79
C SER A 401 4.17 -21.28 16.57
N ASP A 402 3.40 -21.32 15.47
CA ASP A 402 3.82 -21.97 14.23
C ASP A 402 4.94 -21.20 13.53
N CYS A 403 4.86 -19.86 13.55
CA CYS A 403 5.87 -18.97 13.00
C CYS A 403 7.06 -18.71 13.93
N ARG A 404 7.12 -19.36 15.12
CA ARG A 404 8.22 -19.23 16.11
C ARG A 404 8.42 -17.82 16.66
N VAL A 405 7.41 -16.96 16.58
CA VAL A 405 7.50 -15.57 17.07
C VAL A 405 6.97 -15.38 18.50
N ARG A 406 6.44 -16.45 19.12
CA ARG A 406 5.97 -16.40 20.52
C ARG A 406 7.05 -15.94 21.50
N ALA A 407 8.32 -16.30 21.27
CA ALA A 407 9.43 -15.86 22.11
C ALA A 407 9.65 -14.35 22.02
N PHE A 408 9.48 -13.77 20.83
CA PHE A 408 9.55 -12.32 20.63
C PHE A 408 8.39 -11.61 21.35
N GLU A 409 7.16 -12.11 21.21
CA GLU A 409 5.99 -11.57 21.91
C GLU A 409 6.19 -11.52 23.43
N LEU A 410 6.74 -12.60 24.00
CA LEU A 410 7.01 -12.65 25.45
C LEU A 410 8.14 -11.73 25.88
N ALA A 411 9.14 -11.51 25.04
CA ALA A 411 10.28 -10.65 25.33
C ALA A 411 9.97 -9.16 25.12
N PHE A 412 9.13 -8.83 24.15
CA PHE A 412 8.84 -7.46 23.70
C PHE A 412 7.34 -7.27 23.39
N PRO A 413 6.45 -7.45 24.37
CA PRO A 413 5.00 -7.40 24.14
C PRO A 413 4.54 -6.04 23.58
N GLU A 414 5.25 -4.96 23.87
CA GLU A 414 4.96 -3.62 23.36
C GLU A 414 5.35 -3.40 21.89
N ARG A 415 6.12 -4.33 21.30
CA ARG A 415 6.55 -4.32 19.89
C ARG A 415 6.01 -5.52 19.11
N PHE A 416 5.04 -6.21 19.69
CA PHE A 416 4.32 -7.29 19.04
C PHE A 416 2.88 -6.88 18.75
N VAL A 417 2.46 -7.02 17.51
CA VAL A 417 1.12 -6.66 17.06
C VAL A 417 0.39 -7.91 16.58
N GLU A 418 -0.52 -8.40 17.41
CA GLU A 418 -1.43 -9.47 17.03
C GLU A 418 -2.58 -8.91 16.19
N CYS A 419 -2.69 -9.34 14.94
CA CYS A 419 -3.70 -8.85 14.00
C CYS A 419 -4.95 -9.75 13.93
N GLY A 420 -4.90 -10.94 14.54
CA GLY A 420 -5.88 -11.99 14.33
C GLY A 420 -5.78 -12.58 12.90
N ILE A 421 -6.74 -13.41 12.51
CA ILE A 421 -6.72 -14.06 11.18
C ILE A 421 -7.13 -13.02 10.12
N ALA A 422 -6.22 -12.11 9.80
CA ALA A 422 -6.46 -10.92 8.95
C ALA A 422 -5.18 -10.48 8.24
N GLU A 423 -4.66 -11.28 7.31
CA GLU A 423 -3.38 -11.03 6.66
C GLU A 423 -3.37 -9.77 5.79
N GLN A 424 -4.53 -9.39 5.22
CA GLN A 424 -4.66 -8.15 4.44
C GLN A 424 -4.51 -6.92 5.33
N ASP A 425 -5.19 -6.91 6.49
CA ASP A 425 -5.03 -5.87 7.52
C ASP A 425 -3.59 -5.83 8.05
N MET A 426 -3.01 -6.98 8.37
CA MET A 426 -1.65 -7.08 8.89
C MET A 426 -0.62 -6.45 7.96
N VAL A 427 -0.66 -6.74 6.67
CA VAL A 427 0.28 -6.18 5.68
C VAL A 427 0.07 -4.68 5.51
N SER A 428 -1.17 -4.22 5.39
CA SER A 428 -1.46 -2.79 5.27
C SER A 428 -1.12 -2.02 6.55
N THR A 429 -1.30 -2.64 7.72
CA THR A 429 -0.86 -2.09 9.02
C THR A 429 0.66 -1.98 9.08
N ALA A 430 1.39 -3.01 8.62
CA ALA A 430 2.85 -2.97 8.52
C ALA A 430 3.33 -1.83 7.61
N ALA A 431 2.66 -1.58 6.48
CA ALA A 431 2.96 -0.43 5.62
C ALA A 431 2.80 0.89 6.38
N GLY A 432 1.73 1.05 7.14
CA GLY A 432 1.50 2.23 7.98
C GLY A 432 2.57 2.42 9.08
N ILE A 433 2.98 1.33 9.73
CA ILE A 433 4.05 1.31 10.75
C ILE A 433 5.39 1.71 10.11
N ALA A 434 5.74 1.16 8.94
CA ALA A 434 6.97 1.49 8.22
C ALA A 434 7.03 2.97 7.84
N ARG A 435 5.91 3.59 7.48
CA ARG A 435 5.79 5.04 7.20
C ARG A 435 6.14 5.93 8.40
N GLN A 436 6.15 5.40 9.60
CA GLN A 436 6.54 6.11 10.83
C GLN A 436 8.00 5.87 11.22
N GLY A 437 8.79 5.17 10.40
CA GLY A 437 10.22 4.93 10.61
C GLY A 437 10.53 3.70 11.46
N LEU A 438 9.55 2.85 11.75
CA LEU A 438 9.76 1.54 12.36
C LEU A 438 10.01 0.46 11.29
N LEU A 439 10.59 -0.66 11.69
CA LEU A 439 10.86 -1.80 10.81
C LEU A 439 9.91 -2.96 11.13
N PRO A 440 8.82 -3.14 10.39
CA PRO A 440 7.91 -4.25 10.60
C PRO A 440 8.43 -5.56 10.00
N VAL A 441 8.23 -6.64 10.75
CA VAL A 441 8.45 -8.03 10.33
C VAL A 441 7.09 -8.74 10.39
N VAL A 442 6.56 -9.07 9.23
CA VAL A 442 5.24 -9.69 9.04
C VAL A 442 5.38 -11.20 8.98
N ASN A 443 4.64 -11.92 9.81
CA ASN A 443 4.73 -13.37 9.94
C ASN A 443 3.40 -14.05 9.62
N SER A 444 3.39 -14.96 8.68
CA SER A 444 2.30 -15.90 8.41
C SER A 444 2.78 -17.01 7.47
N PHE A 445 1.89 -17.93 7.09
CA PHE A 445 2.22 -18.93 6.11
C PHE A 445 2.41 -18.34 4.72
N ALA A 446 3.40 -18.82 3.99
CA ALA A 446 3.74 -18.36 2.66
C ALA A 446 2.54 -18.37 1.69
N SER A 447 1.68 -19.42 1.78
CA SER A 447 0.47 -19.53 0.97
C SER A 447 -0.56 -18.44 1.29
N PHE A 448 -0.63 -17.97 2.54
CA PHE A 448 -1.60 -16.95 2.96
C PHE A 448 -1.09 -15.55 2.59
N LEU A 449 0.14 -15.21 2.95
CA LEU A 449 0.72 -13.93 2.58
C LEU A 449 0.76 -13.72 1.06
N ALA A 450 1.35 -14.68 0.34
CA ALA A 450 1.51 -14.52 -1.11
C ALA A 450 0.19 -14.57 -1.90
N SER A 451 -0.88 -15.15 -1.36
CA SER A 451 -2.14 -15.29 -2.09
C SER A 451 -3.22 -14.34 -1.58
N ARG A 452 -3.46 -14.28 -0.25
CA ARG A 452 -4.53 -13.47 0.33
C ARG A 452 -4.16 -12.00 0.42
N ALA A 453 -2.92 -11.70 0.81
CA ALA A 453 -2.44 -10.33 0.98
C ALA A 453 -1.55 -9.84 -0.19
N ASN A 454 -1.60 -10.48 -1.35
CA ASN A 454 -0.72 -10.16 -2.48
C ASN A 454 -0.86 -8.70 -2.94
N GLU A 455 -2.07 -8.20 -3.05
CA GLU A 455 -2.34 -6.83 -3.45
C GLU A 455 -1.82 -5.82 -2.42
N GLN A 456 -1.95 -6.13 -1.13
CA GLN A 456 -1.45 -5.30 -0.04
C GLN A 456 0.08 -5.25 -0.04
N ILE A 457 0.74 -6.38 -0.32
CA ILE A 457 2.20 -6.44 -0.49
C ILE A 457 2.63 -5.61 -1.70
N TYR A 458 1.92 -5.74 -2.84
CA TYR A 458 2.19 -4.90 -4.02
C TYR A 458 2.05 -3.41 -3.73
N ASN A 459 0.96 -3.02 -3.06
CA ASN A 459 0.71 -1.62 -2.70
C ASN A 459 1.80 -1.07 -1.78
N GLN A 460 2.20 -1.84 -0.75
CA GLN A 460 3.31 -1.48 0.15
C GLN A 460 4.65 -1.40 -0.60
N ALA A 461 4.95 -2.38 -1.45
CA ALA A 461 6.20 -2.39 -2.23
C ALA A 461 6.27 -1.18 -3.19
N SER A 462 5.14 -0.75 -3.76
CA SER A 462 5.08 0.46 -4.60
C SER A 462 5.34 1.76 -3.82
N GLU A 463 5.09 1.77 -2.52
CA GLU A 463 5.42 2.89 -1.63
C GLU A 463 6.91 2.98 -1.30
N GLY A 464 7.69 1.94 -1.61
CA GLY A 464 9.13 1.91 -1.32
C GLY A 464 9.48 1.88 0.17
N SER A 465 8.51 1.67 1.06
CA SER A 465 8.78 1.45 2.48
C SER A 465 9.29 0.03 2.71
N LYS A 466 10.21 -0.15 3.65
CA LYS A 466 10.81 -1.46 3.94
C LYS A 466 9.94 -2.27 4.89
N VAL A 467 9.59 -3.50 4.48
CA VAL A 467 8.91 -4.52 5.29
C VAL A 467 9.61 -5.86 5.10
N ILE A 468 9.80 -6.63 6.16
CA ILE A 468 10.33 -7.99 6.08
C ILE A 468 9.14 -8.95 6.18
N TYR A 469 9.01 -9.85 5.20
CA TYR A 469 7.97 -10.86 5.12
C TYR A 469 8.55 -12.24 5.43
N ALA A 470 8.27 -12.78 6.60
CA ALA A 470 8.64 -14.15 6.98
C ALA A 470 7.56 -15.12 6.46
N LEU A 471 7.88 -15.83 5.39
CA LEU A 471 7.01 -16.73 4.67
C LEU A 471 7.17 -18.16 5.20
N HIS A 472 6.44 -18.50 6.25
CA HIS A 472 6.51 -19.84 6.87
C HIS A 472 5.76 -20.89 6.02
N TYR A 473 6.07 -22.18 6.18
CA TYR A 473 5.53 -23.26 5.33
C TYR A 473 5.82 -23.08 3.85
N ALA A 474 6.99 -22.53 3.50
CA ALA A 474 7.37 -22.33 2.12
C ALA A 474 7.55 -23.65 1.38
N GLY A 475 6.92 -23.79 0.21
CA GLY A 475 6.99 -24.97 -0.64
C GLY A 475 5.94 -26.03 -0.34
N LEU A 476 6.30 -27.31 -0.52
CA LEU A 476 5.37 -28.45 -0.45
C LEU A 476 5.43 -29.22 0.86
N ILE A 477 6.46 -29.00 1.67
CA ILE A 477 6.73 -29.76 2.90
C ILE A 477 6.58 -28.84 4.12
N PRO A 478 5.87 -29.31 5.17
CA PRO A 478 5.20 -30.60 5.30
C PRO A 478 3.91 -30.70 4.46
N ALA A 479 3.64 -31.88 3.93
CA ALA A 479 2.47 -32.13 3.08
C ALA A 479 1.17 -32.35 3.87
N GLY A 480 1.25 -32.58 5.19
CA GLY A 480 0.13 -32.93 6.05
C GLY A 480 -1.07 -31.96 6.01
N PRO A 481 -0.88 -30.63 6.08
CA PRO A 481 -1.98 -29.68 6.01
C PRO A 481 -2.66 -29.60 4.63
N GLY A 482 -2.06 -30.12 3.57
CA GLY A 482 -2.63 -30.20 2.23
C GLY A 482 -2.55 -28.89 1.45
N LYS A 483 -3.30 -28.82 0.34
CA LYS A 483 -3.18 -27.78 -0.70
C LYS A 483 -3.36 -26.35 -0.21
N SER A 484 -4.14 -26.13 0.84
CA SER A 484 -4.41 -24.78 1.38
C SER A 484 -3.18 -24.14 2.04
N HIS A 485 -2.23 -24.97 2.50
CA HIS A 485 -1.03 -24.53 3.20
C HIS A 485 0.24 -24.66 2.35
N GLN A 486 0.19 -25.44 1.27
CA GLN A 486 1.32 -25.61 0.37
C GLN A 486 1.53 -24.36 -0.49
N SER A 487 2.72 -23.77 -0.43
CA SER A 487 3.06 -22.58 -1.19
C SER A 487 3.95 -22.92 -2.37
N ILE A 488 3.33 -22.99 -3.55
CA ILE A 488 4.00 -23.27 -4.83
C ILE A 488 3.98 -22.06 -5.78
N ARG A 489 3.29 -21.00 -5.43
CA ARG A 489 3.09 -19.80 -6.26
C ARG A 489 3.79 -18.56 -5.71
N ASP A 490 4.22 -18.59 -4.47
CA ASP A 490 4.74 -17.44 -3.74
C ASP A 490 5.91 -16.76 -4.47
N VAL A 491 6.89 -17.53 -4.95
CA VAL A 491 8.02 -16.96 -5.73
C VAL A 491 7.51 -16.24 -6.97
N SER A 492 6.62 -16.85 -7.76
CA SER A 492 6.11 -16.23 -8.99
C SER A 492 5.24 -15.02 -8.75
N LEU A 493 4.53 -14.95 -7.62
CA LEU A 493 3.69 -13.83 -7.24
C LEU A 493 4.52 -12.65 -6.71
N LEU A 494 5.57 -12.94 -5.94
CA LEU A 494 6.38 -11.91 -5.30
C LEU A 494 7.57 -11.44 -6.15
N ALA A 495 8.11 -12.29 -7.03
CA ALA A 495 9.26 -11.94 -7.87
C ALA A 495 8.97 -10.83 -8.90
N ALA A 496 7.70 -10.57 -9.19
CA ALA A 496 7.28 -9.49 -10.10
C ALA A 496 7.08 -8.13 -9.38
N LEU A 497 7.17 -8.12 -8.04
CA LEU A 497 6.96 -6.90 -7.26
C LEU A 497 8.19 -5.99 -7.30
N PRO A 498 8.02 -4.67 -7.36
CA PRO A 498 9.13 -3.73 -7.22
C PRO A 498 9.70 -3.79 -5.79
N ASN A 499 10.95 -3.44 -5.64
CA ASN A 499 11.59 -3.29 -4.32
C ASN A 499 11.41 -4.53 -3.40
N MET A 500 11.55 -5.73 -3.98
CA MET A 500 11.35 -7.00 -3.27
C MET A 500 12.48 -7.98 -3.59
N THR A 501 13.23 -8.39 -2.56
CA THR A 501 14.18 -9.50 -2.64
C THR A 501 13.58 -10.75 -1.99
N ILE A 502 13.74 -11.90 -2.64
CA ILE A 502 13.25 -13.19 -2.13
C ILE A 502 14.45 -14.08 -1.84
N ALA A 503 14.54 -14.57 -0.61
CA ALA A 503 15.60 -15.49 -0.19
C ALA A 503 15.05 -16.71 0.55
N GLN A 504 15.73 -17.86 0.39
CA GLN A 504 15.41 -19.08 1.13
C GLN A 504 16.69 -19.73 1.68
N PRO A 505 16.88 -19.76 3.01
CA PRO A 505 18.08 -20.29 3.64
C PRO A 505 18.20 -21.81 3.52
N ALA A 506 19.44 -22.28 3.44
CA ALA A 506 19.82 -23.70 3.41
C ALA A 506 19.73 -24.38 4.79
N ASN A 507 20.05 -23.65 5.85
CA ASN A 507 20.15 -24.14 7.22
C ASN A 507 19.86 -23.03 8.23
N GLY A 508 19.98 -23.35 9.53
CA GLY A 508 19.71 -22.38 10.61
C GLY A 508 20.71 -21.23 10.65
N ASP A 509 21.98 -21.47 10.37
CA ASP A 509 23.01 -20.41 10.38
C ASP A 509 22.78 -19.40 9.25
N GLU A 510 22.40 -19.89 8.07
CA GLU A 510 22.03 -19.01 6.97
C GLU A 510 20.74 -18.25 7.21
N ALA A 511 19.75 -18.88 7.89
CA ALA A 511 18.53 -18.20 8.29
C ALA A 511 18.81 -17.01 9.22
N ARG A 512 19.70 -17.16 10.17
CA ARG A 512 20.18 -16.07 11.04
C ARG A 512 20.87 -14.98 10.25
N ALA A 513 21.80 -15.38 9.38
CA ALA A 513 22.58 -14.43 8.58
C ALA A 513 21.69 -13.64 7.62
N LEU A 514 20.76 -14.29 6.91
CA LEU A 514 19.84 -13.63 5.99
C LEU A 514 18.83 -12.71 6.71
N LEU A 515 18.33 -13.11 7.89
CA LEU A 515 17.46 -12.26 8.68
C LEU A 515 18.21 -11.02 9.17
N ARG A 516 19.43 -11.19 9.69
CA ARG A 516 20.27 -10.07 10.12
C ARG A 516 20.59 -9.12 8.97
N TRP A 517 20.98 -9.63 7.82
CA TRP A 517 21.17 -8.84 6.61
C TRP A 517 19.88 -8.08 6.21
N ALA A 518 18.74 -8.77 6.26
CA ALA A 518 17.45 -8.14 5.93
C ALA A 518 17.12 -6.99 6.89
N VAL A 519 17.46 -7.09 8.16
CA VAL A 519 17.22 -6.04 9.17
C VAL A 519 18.22 -4.89 9.03
N GLU A 520 19.51 -5.19 8.92
CA GLU A 520 20.59 -4.22 9.09
C GLU A 520 21.06 -3.58 7.77
N GLU A 521 21.07 -4.33 6.66
CA GLU A 521 21.74 -3.90 5.42
C GLU A 521 20.79 -3.70 4.23
N ALA A 522 19.75 -4.53 4.10
CA ALA A 522 18.84 -4.42 2.97
C ALA A 522 18.09 -3.07 2.97
N GLU A 523 18.05 -2.41 1.82
CA GLU A 523 17.31 -1.16 1.65
C GLU A 523 15.85 -1.39 1.23
N GLU A 524 15.58 -2.51 0.56
CA GLU A 524 14.28 -2.91 0.03
C GLU A 524 13.56 -3.92 0.94
N SER A 525 12.32 -4.22 0.64
CA SER A 525 11.56 -5.28 1.31
C SER A 525 12.16 -6.65 1.01
N VAL A 526 12.15 -7.53 2.02
CA VAL A 526 12.72 -8.87 1.91
C VAL A 526 11.67 -9.92 2.27
N ALA A 527 11.48 -10.90 1.40
CA ALA A 527 10.66 -12.07 1.63
C ALA A 527 11.56 -13.28 1.96
N LEU A 528 11.60 -13.67 3.23
CA LEU A 528 12.33 -14.85 3.70
C LEU A 528 11.44 -16.08 3.66
N ARG A 529 11.73 -17.02 2.78
CA ARG A 529 11.00 -18.28 2.66
C ARG A 529 11.55 -19.31 3.67
N LEU A 530 10.75 -19.69 4.62
CA LEU A 530 11.15 -20.54 5.74
C LEU A 530 10.47 -21.91 5.65
N ALA A 531 11.27 -22.96 5.46
CA ALA A 531 10.80 -24.33 5.55
C ALA A 531 10.53 -24.70 7.01
N ILE A 532 9.38 -25.27 7.31
CA ILE A 532 8.98 -25.60 8.68
C ILE A 532 9.34 -27.03 9.11
N GLY A 533 9.57 -27.93 8.16
CA GLY A 533 9.99 -29.29 8.44
C GLY A 533 11.46 -29.37 8.87
N PRO A 534 11.85 -30.48 9.53
CA PRO A 534 13.25 -30.71 9.85
C PRO A 534 14.08 -30.83 8.56
N SER A 535 15.32 -30.33 8.60
CA SER A 535 16.25 -30.47 7.49
C SER A 535 16.56 -31.93 7.23
N PRO A 536 16.41 -32.44 5.99
CA PRO A 536 16.66 -33.87 5.70
C PRO A 536 18.15 -34.24 5.76
N ARG A 537 19.03 -33.23 5.77
CA ARG A 537 20.49 -33.37 5.88
C ARG A 537 21.04 -32.13 6.56
N ARG A 538 22.08 -32.29 7.37
CA ARG A 538 22.87 -31.14 7.81
C ARG A 538 23.66 -30.58 6.62
N ILE A 539 23.42 -29.32 6.29
CA ILE A 539 24.12 -28.58 5.24
C ILE A 539 25.14 -27.69 5.93
N GLU A 540 26.41 -27.86 5.61
CA GLU A 540 27.50 -27.07 6.17
C GLU A 540 27.89 -26.01 5.16
N LEU A 541 27.76 -24.75 5.54
CA LEU A 541 28.28 -23.60 4.77
C LEU A 541 29.79 -23.46 5.02
N ALA A 542 30.47 -22.77 4.12
CA ALA A 542 31.88 -22.44 4.31
C ALA A 542 32.08 -21.64 5.62
N ALA A 543 33.19 -21.88 6.32
CA ALA A 543 33.50 -21.16 7.58
C ALA A 543 33.58 -19.62 7.39
N GLU A 544 33.79 -19.18 6.15
CA GLU A 544 33.89 -17.77 5.76
C GLU A 544 32.61 -17.26 5.09
N TYR A 545 31.51 -18.01 5.22
CA TYR A 545 30.24 -17.62 4.63
C TYR A 545 29.84 -16.21 5.02
N ARG A 546 29.48 -15.42 4.03
CA ARG A 546 28.89 -14.07 4.18
C ARG A 546 27.68 -13.95 3.26
N VAL A 547 26.72 -13.20 3.71
CA VAL A 547 25.58 -12.84 2.88
C VAL A 547 26.05 -11.84 1.82
N ASP A 548 26.01 -12.28 0.57
CA ASP A 548 26.35 -11.46 -0.60
C ASP A 548 25.19 -11.53 -1.59
N PRO A 549 24.40 -10.44 -1.72
CA PRO A 549 23.17 -10.46 -2.50
C PRO A 549 23.38 -10.82 -3.97
N GLY A 550 22.74 -11.91 -4.41
CA GLY A 550 22.84 -12.43 -5.76
C GLY A 550 23.95 -13.45 -5.97
N CYS A 551 24.80 -13.69 -4.97
CA CYS A 551 25.88 -14.69 -5.03
C CYS A 551 25.48 -15.97 -4.29
N GLY A 552 25.99 -17.11 -4.76
CA GLY A 552 25.82 -18.40 -4.14
C GLY A 552 27.10 -18.94 -3.50
N SER A 553 26.98 -20.04 -2.75
CA SER A 553 28.07 -20.73 -2.10
C SER A 553 28.29 -22.12 -2.67
N VAL A 554 29.53 -22.46 -3.07
CA VAL A 554 29.87 -23.80 -3.56
C VAL A 554 29.94 -24.76 -2.39
N LEU A 555 28.96 -25.69 -2.30
CA LEU A 555 28.93 -26.76 -1.28
C LEU A 555 29.73 -27.97 -1.70
N ARG A 556 29.78 -28.27 -2.99
CA ARG A 556 30.54 -29.39 -3.55
C ARG A 556 31.14 -28.98 -4.90
N PRO A 557 32.43 -29.17 -5.13
CA PRO A 557 33.04 -28.90 -6.44
C PRO A 557 32.70 -29.98 -7.45
N GLY A 558 32.79 -29.66 -8.75
CA GLY A 558 32.63 -30.58 -9.89
C GLY A 558 32.90 -29.87 -11.19
N ASP A 559 33.41 -30.61 -12.19
CA ASP A 559 33.89 -30.04 -13.46
C ASP A 559 32.96 -30.31 -14.65
N ASP A 560 31.97 -31.19 -14.50
CA ASP A 560 31.09 -31.62 -15.61
C ASP A 560 29.78 -30.84 -15.70
N GLY A 561 29.44 -30.05 -14.68
CA GLY A 561 28.24 -29.21 -14.64
C GLY A 561 27.95 -28.63 -13.26
N ILE A 562 26.94 -27.76 -13.19
CA ILE A 562 26.54 -27.06 -11.97
C ILE A 562 25.06 -27.33 -11.66
N LEU A 563 24.77 -27.64 -10.40
CA LEU A 563 23.42 -27.67 -9.83
C LEU A 563 23.27 -26.47 -8.90
N LEU A 564 22.48 -25.48 -9.31
CA LEU A 564 22.03 -24.40 -8.44
C LEU A 564 20.79 -24.89 -7.68
N ALA A 565 20.85 -24.89 -6.37
CA ALA A 565 19.76 -25.29 -5.50
C ALA A 565 19.62 -24.35 -4.31
N TYR A 566 18.49 -24.38 -3.62
CA TYR A 566 18.20 -23.51 -2.49
C TYR A 566 17.39 -24.25 -1.43
N GLY A 567 17.54 -23.82 -0.21
CA GLY A 567 16.80 -24.35 0.93
C GLY A 567 17.16 -25.81 1.29
N PRO A 568 16.77 -26.27 2.49
CA PRO A 568 17.30 -27.52 3.04
C PRO A 568 16.90 -28.76 2.20
N VAL A 569 15.71 -28.77 1.62
CA VAL A 569 15.18 -29.93 0.87
C VAL A 569 15.82 -30.06 -0.50
N MET A 570 15.85 -28.98 -1.29
CA MET A 570 16.38 -29.03 -2.65
C MET A 570 17.90 -29.21 -2.67
N LEU A 571 18.60 -28.64 -1.69
CA LEU A 571 20.03 -28.86 -1.53
C LEU A 571 20.36 -30.30 -1.12
N HIS A 572 19.54 -30.92 -0.25
CA HIS A 572 19.66 -32.34 0.04
C HIS A 572 19.58 -33.20 -1.23
N GLU A 573 18.58 -32.94 -2.07
CA GLU A 573 18.37 -33.68 -3.33
C GLU A 573 19.53 -33.43 -4.32
N ALA A 574 19.99 -32.18 -4.45
CA ALA A 574 21.10 -31.82 -5.33
C ALA A 574 22.42 -32.47 -4.90
N LEU A 575 22.73 -32.46 -3.59
CA LEU A 575 23.91 -33.11 -3.03
C LEU A 575 23.85 -34.63 -3.25
N THR A 576 22.69 -35.25 -2.96
CA THR A 576 22.48 -36.68 -3.16
C THR A 576 22.63 -37.05 -4.65
N ALA A 577 22.07 -36.28 -5.56
CA ALA A 577 22.22 -36.49 -6.99
C ALA A 577 23.69 -36.38 -7.45
N SER A 578 24.42 -35.36 -6.98
CA SER A 578 25.84 -35.18 -7.27
C SER A 578 26.70 -36.35 -6.73
N GLU A 579 26.40 -36.85 -5.53
CA GLU A 579 27.06 -38.03 -4.96
C GLU A 579 26.86 -39.27 -5.83
N LEU A 580 25.62 -39.58 -6.21
CA LEU A 580 25.26 -40.72 -7.04
C LEU A 580 25.86 -40.65 -8.46
N LEU A 581 25.94 -39.44 -9.04
CA LEU A 581 26.54 -39.25 -10.36
C LEU A 581 28.07 -39.35 -10.30
N SER A 582 28.69 -38.89 -9.23
CA SER A 582 30.13 -39.03 -8.99
C SER A 582 30.58 -40.50 -8.95
N GLU A 583 29.76 -41.42 -8.38
CA GLU A 583 29.99 -42.86 -8.42
C GLU A 583 30.00 -43.41 -9.85
N ARG A 584 29.38 -42.69 -10.80
CA ARG A 584 29.31 -43.04 -12.21
C ARG A 584 30.29 -42.27 -13.09
N GLY A 585 31.20 -41.52 -12.46
CA GLY A 585 32.26 -40.76 -13.13
C GLY A 585 31.84 -39.38 -13.64
N THR A 586 30.69 -38.83 -13.19
CA THR A 586 30.24 -37.47 -13.53
C THR A 586 30.31 -36.58 -12.28
N GLY A 587 31.17 -35.57 -12.35
CA GLY A 587 31.39 -34.61 -11.26
C GLY A 587 30.52 -33.35 -11.41
N LEU A 588 29.41 -33.27 -10.68
CA LEU A 588 28.58 -32.05 -10.65
C LEU A 588 28.92 -31.17 -9.44
N ALA A 589 29.18 -29.92 -9.68
CA ALA A 589 29.23 -28.92 -8.63
C ALA A 589 27.80 -28.67 -8.07
N VAL A 590 27.70 -28.51 -6.76
CA VAL A 590 26.45 -28.12 -6.11
C VAL A 590 26.67 -26.77 -5.45
N VAL A 591 25.84 -25.83 -5.81
CA VAL A 591 25.87 -24.46 -5.30
C VAL A 591 24.57 -24.19 -4.56
N ASP A 592 24.72 -23.76 -3.32
CA ASP A 592 23.64 -23.12 -2.60
C ASP A 592 23.43 -21.71 -3.13
N MET A 593 22.23 -21.42 -3.60
CA MET A 593 21.81 -20.14 -4.16
C MET A 593 20.57 -19.67 -3.40
N PRO A 594 20.71 -18.98 -2.28
CA PRO A 594 19.55 -18.58 -1.46
C PRO A 594 18.67 -17.54 -2.14
N TRP A 595 19.16 -16.82 -3.15
CA TRP A 595 18.46 -15.74 -3.83
C TRP A 595 17.57 -16.26 -4.96
N LEU A 596 16.25 -15.97 -4.91
CA LEU A 596 15.31 -16.57 -5.85
C LEU A 596 14.88 -15.64 -7.00
N ASN A 597 15.12 -14.34 -6.87
CA ASN A 597 14.80 -13.33 -7.89
C ASN A 597 15.92 -12.33 -8.13
N ARG A 598 17.11 -12.60 -7.59
CA ARG A 598 18.29 -11.72 -7.69
C ARG A 598 19.53 -12.56 -7.98
N PHE A 599 20.27 -12.18 -9.01
CA PHE A 599 21.53 -12.83 -9.40
C PHE A 599 22.57 -11.76 -9.71
N ASP A 600 23.81 -11.98 -9.25
CA ASP A 600 24.95 -11.18 -9.64
C ASP A 600 25.57 -11.77 -10.92
N ASP A 601 25.49 -11.02 -12.02
CA ASP A 601 26.00 -11.45 -13.33
C ASP A 601 27.53 -11.64 -13.34
N GLY A 602 28.26 -10.94 -12.44
CA GLY A 602 29.70 -11.06 -12.33
C GLY A 602 30.14 -12.29 -11.54
N TRP A 603 29.28 -12.78 -10.65
CA TRP A 603 29.50 -14.00 -9.89
C TRP A 603 29.18 -15.25 -10.72
N LEU A 604 28.11 -15.25 -11.55
CA LEU A 604 27.76 -16.34 -12.47
C LEU A 604 28.80 -16.51 -13.57
#